data_d3f3bd1caaaa7b909b501acf029ed0ba
#
_entry.id   d3f3bd1caaaa7b909b501acf029ed0ba
#
_cell.length_a   1.000
_cell.length_b   1.000
_cell.length_c   1.000
_cell.angle_alpha   90.00
_cell.angle_beta   90.00
_cell.angle_gamma   90.00
#
_symmetry.space_group_name_H-M   'P 1'
#
loop_
_entity.id
_entity.type
_entity.pdbx_description
1 polymer ?
#
loop_
_entity_poly.entity_id
_entity_poly.type
_entity_poly.pdbx_seq_one_letter_code
_entity_poly.pdbx_strand_id
1 'polypeptide(L)'
;MSRLGKMPSWQRSFILSSFFLCALSGLVYFFFPQLQLYVFIPASRFILATHGISASFVLIALGLVLPVHLKAGWLAKSNRLSGVFQIVCLLTLIGSGFLLYYGPEPLRDLTLLAHYVFGFFFIGFFLSHL
;
A
#
# COMPACT_ATOMS: atom_id res chain seq x y z
N MET A 1 -6.22 15.64 -17.22
CA MET A 1 -5.99 14.25 -17.69
C MET A 1 -4.95 13.62 -16.78
N SER A 2 -5.30 12.57 -16.04
CA SER A 2 -4.36 11.88 -15.16
C SER A 2 -3.22 11.26 -16.00
N ARG A 3 -2.00 11.30 -15.49
CA ARG A 3 -0.81 10.77 -16.18
C ARG A 3 -0.83 9.26 -16.36
N LEU A 4 -1.70 8.55 -15.62
CA LEU A 4 -2.03 7.14 -15.82
C LEU A 4 -2.67 6.87 -17.19
N GLY A 5 -3.25 7.88 -17.85
CA GLY A 5 -3.84 7.75 -19.17
C GLY A 5 -2.86 7.46 -20.32
N LYS A 6 -1.53 7.55 -20.07
CA LYS A 6 -0.49 7.22 -21.05
C LYS A 6 0.09 5.80 -20.86
N MET A 7 -0.35 5.08 -19.82
CA MET A 7 0.10 3.70 -19.58
C MET A 7 -0.77 2.71 -20.37
N PRO A 8 -0.21 1.56 -20.79
CA PRO A 8 -0.99 0.45 -21.32
C PRO A 8 -2.11 0.05 -20.35
N SER A 9 -3.27 -0.33 -20.88
CA SER A 9 -4.46 -0.65 -20.07
C SER A 9 -4.20 -1.79 -19.07
N TRP A 10 -3.46 -2.82 -19.49
CA TRP A 10 -3.11 -3.94 -18.62
C TRP A 10 -2.25 -3.51 -17.41
N GLN A 11 -1.29 -2.61 -17.65
CA GLN A 11 -0.41 -2.10 -16.58
C GLN A 11 -1.21 -1.27 -15.57
N ARG A 12 -2.10 -0.40 -16.06
CA ARG A 12 -3.00 0.38 -15.21
C ARG A 12 -3.90 -0.54 -14.38
N SER A 13 -4.52 -1.53 -14.99
CA SER A 13 -5.38 -2.50 -14.30
C SER A 13 -4.60 -3.27 -13.24
N PHE A 14 -3.38 -3.74 -13.55
CA PHE A 14 -2.52 -4.43 -12.61
C PHE A 14 -2.18 -3.57 -11.39
N ILE A 15 -1.79 -2.32 -11.61
CA ILE A 15 -1.47 -1.38 -10.53
C ILE A 15 -2.68 -1.15 -9.63
N LEU A 16 -3.82 -0.77 -10.23
CA LEU A 16 -5.04 -0.47 -9.46
C LEU A 16 -5.56 -1.68 -8.70
N SER A 17 -5.58 -2.87 -9.32
CA SER A 17 -6.04 -4.09 -8.64
C SER A 17 -5.12 -4.51 -7.51
N SER A 18 -3.80 -4.40 -7.67
CA SER A 18 -2.82 -4.71 -6.63
C SER A 18 -2.99 -3.79 -5.42
N PHE A 19 -3.07 -2.48 -5.64
CA PHE A 19 -3.28 -1.51 -4.56
C PHE A 19 -4.64 -1.68 -3.90
N PHE A 20 -5.71 -1.87 -4.68
CA PHE A 20 -7.05 -2.07 -4.14
C PHE A 20 -7.13 -3.34 -3.27
N LEU A 21 -6.60 -4.46 -3.75
CA LEU A 21 -6.61 -5.72 -3.00
C LEU A 21 -5.78 -5.62 -1.72
N CYS A 22 -4.60 -4.99 -1.78
CA CYS A 22 -3.75 -4.77 -0.63
C CYS A 22 -4.42 -3.86 0.41
N ALA A 23 -4.98 -2.73 -0.03
CA ALA A 23 -5.68 -1.79 0.86
C ALA A 23 -6.93 -2.44 1.49
N LEU A 24 -7.76 -3.11 0.68
CA LEU A 24 -8.97 -3.76 1.18
C LEU A 24 -8.65 -4.85 2.19
N SER A 25 -7.72 -5.74 1.90
CA SER A 25 -7.33 -6.81 2.81
C SER A 25 -6.70 -6.27 4.11
N GLY A 26 -5.92 -5.19 4.04
CA GLY A 26 -5.38 -4.51 5.21
C GLY A 26 -6.46 -3.87 6.08
N LEU A 27 -7.42 -3.16 5.47
CA LEU A 27 -8.57 -2.58 6.19
C LEU A 27 -9.44 -3.66 6.84
N VAL A 28 -9.76 -4.73 6.10
CA VAL A 28 -10.53 -5.84 6.65
C VAL A 28 -9.80 -6.46 7.84
N TYR A 29 -8.48 -6.67 7.75
CA TYR A 29 -7.69 -7.20 8.85
C TYR A 29 -7.67 -6.25 10.06
N PHE A 30 -7.56 -4.94 9.83
CA PHE A 30 -7.58 -3.92 10.88
C PHE A 30 -8.92 -3.90 11.63
N PHE A 31 -10.06 -3.99 10.92
CA PHE A 31 -11.39 -3.97 11.54
C PHE A 31 -11.86 -5.34 12.04
N PHE A 32 -11.18 -6.43 11.70
CA PHE A 32 -11.57 -7.78 12.05
C PHE A 32 -11.77 -8.00 13.56
N PRO A 33 -10.86 -7.53 14.44
CA PRO A 33 -11.05 -7.63 15.89
C PRO A 33 -12.26 -6.85 16.42
N GLN A 34 -12.52 -5.66 15.87
CA GLN A 34 -13.61 -4.78 16.28
C GLN A 34 -14.99 -5.35 15.95
N LEU A 35 -15.08 -6.17 14.90
CA LEU A 35 -16.30 -6.82 14.47
C LEU A 35 -16.62 -8.10 15.29
N GLN A 36 -15.83 -8.40 16.33
CA GLN A 36 -15.97 -9.59 17.18
C GLN A 36 -16.04 -10.92 16.42
N LEU A 37 -15.42 -10.98 15.24
CA LEU A 37 -15.39 -12.15 14.37
C LEU A 37 -14.35 -13.20 14.83
N TYR A 38 -14.03 -13.23 16.12
CA TYR A 38 -13.04 -14.15 16.71
C TYR A 38 -13.34 -15.64 16.45
N VAL A 39 -14.58 -15.98 16.13
CA VAL A 39 -14.99 -17.36 15.80
C VAL A 39 -14.31 -17.84 14.50
N PHE A 40 -13.80 -16.92 13.67
CA PHE A 40 -13.18 -17.23 12.37
C PHE A 40 -11.67 -17.03 12.37
N ILE A 41 -10.94 -17.59 13.36
CA ILE A 41 -9.45 -17.53 13.40
C ILE A 41 -8.80 -17.95 12.07
N PRO A 42 -9.27 -19.01 11.34
CA PRO A 42 -8.72 -19.33 10.02
C PRO A 42 -8.89 -18.19 9.01
N ALA A 43 -9.98 -17.44 9.07
CA ALA A 43 -10.25 -16.33 8.16
C ALA A 43 -9.28 -15.16 8.38
N SER A 44 -8.88 -14.86 9.63
CA SER A 44 -7.91 -13.79 9.92
C SER A 44 -6.54 -14.10 9.34
N ARG A 45 -6.09 -15.35 9.41
CA ARG A 45 -4.82 -15.79 8.79
C ARG A 45 -4.87 -15.70 7.27
N PHE A 46 -6.00 -16.07 6.68
CA PHE A 46 -6.20 -15.95 5.24
C PHE A 46 -6.19 -14.49 4.77
N ILE A 47 -6.86 -13.59 5.49
CA ILE A 47 -6.87 -12.16 5.19
C ILE A 47 -5.46 -11.57 5.29
N LEU A 48 -4.71 -11.91 6.34
CA LEU A 48 -3.34 -11.45 6.51
C LEU A 48 -2.41 -11.98 5.40
N ALA A 49 -2.56 -13.26 5.03
CA ALA A 49 -1.81 -13.84 3.92
C ALA A 49 -2.14 -13.14 2.58
N THR A 50 -3.42 -12.85 2.34
CA THR A 50 -3.86 -12.10 1.16
C THR A 50 -3.25 -10.70 1.14
N HIS A 51 -3.19 -10.02 2.30
CA HIS A 51 -2.53 -8.72 2.42
C HIS A 51 -1.03 -8.82 2.08
N GLY A 52 -0.32 -9.77 2.65
CA GLY A 52 1.11 -9.96 2.38
C GLY A 52 1.43 -10.31 0.93
N ILE A 53 0.64 -11.20 0.32
CA ILE A 53 0.79 -11.56 -1.11
C ILE A 53 0.49 -10.37 -2.00
N SER A 54 -0.60 -9.64 -1.76
CA SER A 54 -0.95 -8.46 -2.54
C SER A 54 0.07 -7.33 -2.37
N ALA A 55 0.70 -7.19 -1.20
CA ALA A 55 1.80 -6.25 -0.98
C ALA A 55 3.01 -6.56 -1.88
N SER A 56 3.30 -7.83 -2.15
CA SER A 56 4.34 -8.21 -3.13
C SER A 56 4.00 -7.76 -4.54
N PHE A 57 2.74 -7.83 -4.95
CA PHE A 57 2.30 -7.29 -6.24
C PHE A 57 2.36 -5.75 -6.27
N VAL A 58 2.11 -5.09 -5.14
CA VAL A 58 2.29 -3.63 -5.03
C VAL A 58 3.76 -3.24 -5.22
N LEU A 59 4.72 -4.02 -4.72
CA LEU A 59 6.15 -3.81 -4.98
C LEU A 59 6.48 -3.89 -6.47
N ILE A 60 5.96 -4.89 -7.16
CA ILE A 60 6.14 -5.03 -8.61
C ILE A 60 5.49 -3.85 -9.34
N ALA A 61 4.27 -3.46 -8.95
CA ALA A 61 3.57 -2.33 -9.51
C ALA A 61 4.36 -1.01 -9.32
N LEU A 62 4.95 -0.81 -8.14
CA LEU A 62 5.83 0.33 -7.86
C LEU A 62 7.03 0.34 -8.80
N GLY A 63 7.72 -0.79 -8.99
CA GLY A 63 8.83 -0.91 -9.92
C GLY A 63 8.47 -0.55 -11.36
N LEU A 64 7.25 -0.89 -11.79
CA LEU A 64 6.73 -0.56 -13.11
C LEU A 64 6.41 0.94 -13.28
N VAL A 65 5.97 1.61 -12.20
CA VAL A 65 5.52 3.01 -12.24
C VAL A 65 6.68 3.99 -12.07
N LEU A 66 7.63 3.69 -11.19
CA LEU A 66 8.71 4.60 -10.80
C LEU A 66 9.49 5.18 -11.99
N PRO A 67 10.00 4.39 -12.97
CA PRO A 67 10.82 4.92 -14.04
C PRO A 67 10.08 5.91 -14.95
N VAL A 68 8.80 5.67 -15.19
CA VAL A 68 7.99 6.45 -16.14
C VAL A 68 7.26 7.60 -15.43
N HIS A 69 6.58 7.29 -14.34
CA HIS A 69 5.69 8.24 -13.67
C HIS A 69 6.48 9.28 -12.85
N LEU A 70 7.50 8.86 -12.14
CA LEU A 70 8.35 9.76 -11.35
C LEU A 70 9.08 10.74 -12.26
N LYS A 71 9.70 10.24 -13.35
CA LYS A 71 10.42 11.08 -14.31
C LYS A 71 9.47 12.09 -14.97
N ALA A 72 8.31 11.64 -15.44
CA ALA A 72 7.30 12.50 -16.06
C ALA A 72 6.75 13.53 -15.06
N GLY A 73 6.51 13.11 -13.80
CA GLY A 73 6.06 13.99 -12.71
C GLY A 73 7.06 15.06 -12.35
N TRP A 74 8.33 14.69 -12.28
CA TRP A 74 9.42 15.60 -11.95
C TRP A 74 9.64 16.64 -13.04
N LEU A 75 9.62 16.25 -14.30
CA LEU A 75 9.78 17.14 -15.43
C LEU A 75 8.60 18.12 -15.60
N ALA A 76 7.38 17.66 -15.37
CA ALA A 76 6.18 18.49 -15.51
C ALA A 76 5.95 19.49 -14.38
N LYS A 77 6.80 19.49 -13.34
CA LYS A 77 6.74 20.39 -12.16
C LYS A 77 5.39 20.44 -11.42
N SER A 78 4.49 19.48 -11.67
CA SER A 78 3.16 19.43 -11.05
C SER A 78 3.07 18.27 -10.05
N ASN A 79 2.35 18.50 -8.95
CA ASN A 79 2.06 17.52 -7.89
C ASN A 79 3.31 16.82 -7.29
N ARG A 80 4.46 17.49 -7.28
CA ARG A 80 5.71 16.92 -6.76
C ARG A 80 5.60 16.53 -5.30
N LEU A 81 5.04 17.41 -4.48
CA LEU A 81 4.91 17.20 -3.04
C LEU A 81 4.04 15.98 -2.73
N SER A 82 2.87 15.86 -3.38
CA SER A 82 1.99 14.72 -3.16
C SER A 82 2.61 13.41 -3.65
N GLY A 83 3.35 13.45 -4.77
CA GLY A 83 4.07 12.28 -5.28
C GLY A 83 5.21 11.82 -4.35
N VAL A 84 6.01 12.76 -3.84
CA VAL A 84 7.07 12.47 -2.86
C VAL A 84 6.46 11.90 -1.58
N PHE A 85 5.40 12.50 -1.08
CA PHE A 85 4.71 12.03 0.12
C PHE A 85 4.18 10.60 -0.05
N GLN A 86 3.57 10.28 -1.20
CA GLN A 86 3.12 8.92 -1.50
C GLN A 86 4.27 7.91 -1.52
N ILE A 87 5.42 8.28 -2.12
CA ILE A 87 6.60 7.40 -2.13
C ILE A 87 7.11 7.18 -0.71
N VAL A 88 7.20 8.23 0.10
CA VAL A 88 7.63 8.12 1.51
C VAL A 88 6.68 7.21 2.30
N CYS A 89 5.36 7.42 2.19
CA CYS A 89 4.38 6.55 2.81
C CYS A 89 4.56 5.09 2.38
N LEU A 90 4.71 4.85 1.08
CA LEU A 90 4.84 3.50 0.55
C LEU A 90 6.15 2.82 1.00
N LEU A 91 7.27 3.54 1.02
CA LEU A 91 8.54 3.01 1.53
C LEU A 91 8.45 2.70 3.03
N THR A 92 7.76 3.54 3.80
CA THR A 92 7.51 3.30 5.23
C THR A 92 6.63 2.07 5.42
N LEU A 93 5.59 1.88 4.60
CA LEU A 93 4.73 0.69 4.64
C LEU A 93 5.50 -0.59 4.31
N ILE A 94 6.37 -0.54 3.30
CA ILE A 94 7.23 -1.66 2.94
C ILE A 94 8.18 -1.99 4.10
N GLY A 95 8.90 -1.00 4.61
CA GLY A 95 9.85 -1.19 5.72
C GLY A 95 9.17 -1.70 6.98
N SER A 96 8.04 -1.11 7.37
CA SER A 96 7.26 -1.57 8.53
C SER A 96 6.68 -2.97 8.32
N GLY A 97 6.24 -3.32 7.10
CA GLY A 97 5.81 -4.66 6.76
C GLY A 97 6.92 -5.70 6.98
N PHE A 98 8.14 -5.42 6.52
CA PHE A 98 9.30 -6.29 6.81
C PHE A 98 9.62 -6.37 8.30
N LEU A 99 9.58 -5.26 9.02
CA LEU A 99 9.83 -5.24 10.47
C LEU A 99 8.77 -6.02 11.26
N LEU A 100 7.51 -6.05 10.82
CA LEU A 100 6.47 -6.84 11.46
C LEU A 100 6.70 -8.35 11.32
N TYR A 101 7.38 -8.79 10.24
CA TYR A 101 7.70 -10.20 10.03
C TYR A 101 9.06 -10.62 10.61
N TYR A 102 10.07 -9.75 10.51
CA TYR A 102 11.46 -10.11 10.80
C TYR A 102 12.11 -9.23 11.87
N GLY A 103 11.41 -8.19 12.34
CA GLY A 103 11.94 -7.26 13.32
C GLY A 103 11.91 -7.83 14.75
N PRO A 104 12.67 -7.20 15.66
CA PRO A 104 12.71 -7.58 17.06
C PRO A 104 11.39 -7.26 17.77
N GLU A 105 10.95 -8.16 18.65
CA GLU A 105 9.68 -8.06 19.40
C GLU A 105 9.46 -6.71 20.10
N PRO A 106 10.49 -6.08 20.73
CA PRO A 106 10.28 -4.77 21.40
C PRO A 106 9.84 -3.63 20.47
N LEU A 107 10.08 -3.73 19.17
CA LEU A 107 9.68 -2.72 18.19
C LEU A 107 8.31 -2.99 17.54
N ARG A 108 7.69 -4.14 17.86
CA ARG A 108 6.49 -4.61 17.17
C ARG A 108 5.33 -3.63 17.26
N ASP A 109 5.01 -3.13 18.46
CA ASP A 109 3.87 -2.25 18.69
C ASP A 109 4.05 -0.90 17.99
N LEU A 110 5.27 -0.33 18.08
CA LEU A 110 5.60 0.91 17.38
C LEU A 110 5.52 0.73 15.85
N THR A 111 6.03 -0.39 15.36
CA THR A 111 6.00 -0.73 13.92
C THR A 111 4.57 -0.92 13.42
N LEU A 112 3.72 -1.58 14.22
CA LEU A 112 2.32 -1.79 13.90
C LEU A 112 1.56 -0.46 13.83
N LEU A 113 1.78 0.42 14.82
CA LEU A 113 1.19 1.76 14.84
C LEU A 113 1.63 2.56 13.60
N ALA A 114 2.92 2.58 13.30
CA ALA A 114 3.45 3.25 12.11
C ALA A 114 2.82 2.68 10.83
N HIS A 115 2.72 1.35 10.70
CA HIS A 115 2.12 0.69 9.55
C HIS A 115 0.66 1.13 9.34
N TYR A 116 -0.14 1.17 10.40
CA TYR A 116 -1.53 1.61 10.31
C TYR A 116 -1.65 3.09 9.94
N VAL A 117 -0.91 3.96 10.62
CA VAL A 117 -0.96 5.42 10.37
C VAL A 117 -0.59 5.73 8.92
N PHE A 118 0.55 5.22 8.46
CA PHE A 118 0.98 5.44 7.07
C PHE A 118 0.08 4.74 6.05
N GLY A 119 -0.54 3.62 6.41
CA GLY A 119 -1.53 2.93 5.58
C GLY A 119 -2.78 3.79 5.32
N PHE A 120 -3.35 4.38 6.36
CA PHE A 120 -4.49 5.28 6.21
C PHE A 120 -4.14 6.54 5.42
N PHE A 121 -2.99 7.16 5.69
CA PHE A 121 -2.52 8.30 4.91
C PHE A 121 -2.32 7.94 3.43
N PHE A 122 -1.68 6.79 3.18
CA PHE A 122 -1.45 6.34 1.81
C PHE A 122 -2.76 6.14 1.05
N ILE A 123 -3.76 5.48 1.64
CA ILE A 123 -5.07 5.29 1.01
C ILE A 123 -5.72 6.63 0.68
N GLY A 124 -5.77 7.57 1.64
CA GLY A 124 -6.36 8.89 1.42
C GLY A 124 -5.69 9.68 0.29
N PHE A 125 -4.36 9.73 0.30
CA PHE A 125 -3.59 10.41 -0.75
C PHE A 125 -3.65 9.70 -2.10
N PHE A 126 -3.67 8.36 -2.11
CA PHE A 126 -3.80 7.60 -3.34
C PHE A 126 -5.14 7.86 -4.03
N LEU A 127 -6.24 7.84 -3.27
CA LEU A 127 -7.57 8.14 -3.80
C LEU A 127 -7.69 9.59 -4.31
N SER A 128 -7.04 10.54 -3.63
CA SER A 128 -7.03 11.95 -4.08
C SER A 128 -6.17 12.18 -5.33
N HIS A 129 -5.30 11.23 -5.67
CA HIS A 129 -4.38 11.33 -6.81
C HIS A 129 -4.91 10.65 -8.08
N LEU A 130 -5.94 9.78 -7.95
CA LEU A 130 -6.58 9.10 -9.09
C LEU A 130 -7.38 10.08 -9.95
#